data_476dfa121481a93fdc3eee43d906333d
#
_entry.id   476dfa121481a93fdc3eee43d906333d
#
_cell.length_a   1.000
_cell.length_b   1.000
_cell.length_c   1.000
_cell.angle_alpha   90.00
_cell.angle_beta   90.00
_cell.angle_gamma   90.00
#
_symmetry.space_group_name_H-M   'P 1'
#
loop_
_entity.id
_entity.type
_entity.pdbx_description
1 polymer ?
#
loop_
_entity_poly.entity_id
_entity_poly.type
_entity_poly.pdbx_seq_one_letter_code
_entity_poly.pdbx_strand_id
1 'polypeptide(L)'
;MNYEKKVLLCPDSQEGIFTSVYEGWSWAVKGIDVAILIKEPENLELFCSYINISPDLEKAQKVAGTIRKRLGWYVYETLCYVAASGYEEKGTIILQVLVQALGKGGCGRQIMDKLTDPYVNLALKLRTRVWHELHRYYG
;
A
#
# COMPACT_ATOMS: atom_id res chain seq x y z
N MET A 1 22.53 -12.06 -8.20
CA MET A 1 21.79 -11.47 -9.33
C MET A 1 21.09 -10.21 -8.84
N ASN A 2 21.39 -9.08 -9.45
CA ASN A 2 20.79 -7.82 -9.04
C ASN A 2 19.51 -7.58 -9.83
N TYR A 3 18.39 -7.55 -9.10
CA TYR A 3 17.11 -7.21 -9.71
C TYR A 3 16.92 -5.69 -9.67
N GLU A 4 16.40 -5.15 -10.76
CA GLU A 4 16.04 -3.73 -10.78
C GLU A 4 14.89 -3.45 -9.83
N LYS A 5 14.96 -2.32 -9.15
CA LYS A 5 13.84 -1.82 -8.38
C LYS A 5 12.66 -1.57 -9.32
N LYS A 6 11.47 -2.01 -8.93
CA LYS A 6 10.23 -1.77 -9.69
C LYS A 6 9.50 -0.59 -9.10
N VAL A 7 9.25 0.42 -9.90
CA VAL A 7 8.50 1.59 -9.47
C VAL A 7 7.18 1.63 -10.25
N LEU A 8 6.07 1.44 -9.54
CA LEU A 8 4.74 1.42 -10.13
C LEU A 8 4.14 2.82 -9.97
N LEU A 9 3.75 3.43 -11.08
CA LEU A 9 3.18 4.76 -11.10
C LEU A 9 1.68 4.64 -11.34
N CYS A 10 0.87 5.13 -10.42
CA CYS A 10 -0.58 5.04 -10.53
C CYS A 10 -1.24 6.37 -10.17
N PRO A 11 -2.50 6.58 -10.57
CA PRO A 11 -3.26 7.72 -10.11
C PRO A 11 -3.43 7.71 -8.58
N ASP A 12 -3.59 8.89 -7.99
CA ASP A 12 -3.84 9.04 -6.55
C ASP A 12 -5.29 8.65 -6.25
N SER A 13 -5.52 7.35 -6.15
CA SER A 13 -6.83 6.79 -5.82
C SER A 13 -6.63 5.43 -5.15
N GLN A 14 -7.61 5.02 -4.36
CA GLN A 14 -7.60 3.68 -3.76
C GLN A 14 -7.54 2.60 -4.84
N GLU A 15 -8.32 2.78 -5.92
CA GLU A 15 -8.35 1.84 -7.02
C GLU A 15 -6.98 1.72 -7.69
N GLY A 16 -6.32 2.84 -7.96
CA GLY A 16 -4.99 2.85 -8.56
C GLY A 16 -3.95 2.17 -7.66
N ILE A 17 -3.96 2.49 -6.38
CA ILE A 17 -3.03 1.91 -5.41
C ILE A 17 -3.25 0.40 -5.28
N PHE A 18 -4.50 -0.04 -5.13
CA PHE A 18 -4.81 -1.47 -4.99
C PHE A 18 -4.49 -2.24 -6.27
N THR A 19 -4.71 -1.65 -7.44
CA THR A 19 -4.29 -2.25 -8.71
C THR A 19 -2.77 -2.43 -8.74
N SER A 20 -2.03 -1.42 -8.27
CA SER A 20 -0.56 -1.48 -8.19
C SER A 20 -0.10 -2.59 -7.23
N VAL A 21 -0.78 -2.76 -6.10
CA VAL A 21 -0.49 -3.88 -5.19
C VAL A 21 -0.66 -5.21 -5.91
N TYR A 22 -1.75 -5.37 -6.65
CA TYR A 22 -2.01 -6.58 -7.43
C TYR A 22 -0.87 -6.85 -8.43
N GLU A 23 -0.51 -5.84 -9.21
CA GLU A 23 0.50 -5.97 -10.26
C GLU A 23 1.91 -6.20 -9.70
N GLY A 24 2.24 -5.59 -8.57
CA GLY A 24 3.58 -5.69 -7.98
C GLY A 24 3.74 -6.83 -6.98
N TRP A 25 2.67 -7.55 -6.67
CA TRP A 25 2.68 -8.52 -5.57
C TRP A 25 3.73 -9.61 -5.73
N SER A 26 3.81 -10.22 -6.92
CA SER A 26 4.74 -11.33 -7.15
C SER A 26 6.21 -10.89 -6.98
N TRP A 27 6.54 -9.66 -7.34
CA TRP A 27 7.88 -9.14 -7.12
C TRP A 27 8.14 -8.87 -5.64
N ALA A 28 7.18 -8.24 -4.99
CA ALA A 28 7.33 -7.82 -3.59
C ALA A 28 7.52 -9.02 -2.65
N VAL A 29 6.75 -10.10 -2.84
CA VAL A 29 6.87 -11.30 -1.99
C VAL A 29 8.15 -12.08 -2.24
N LYS A 30 8.80 -11.86 -3.37
CA LYS A 30 10.11 -12.45 -3.66
C LYS A 30 11.27 -11.63 -3.11
N GLY A 31 10.99 -10.51 -2.47
CA GLY A 31 12.01 -9.64 -1.90
C GLY A 31 12.57 -8.60 -2.88
N ILE A 32 11.98 -8.47 -4.07
CA ILE A 32 12.36 -7.41 -5.00
C ILE A 32 11.83 -6.09 -4.45
N ASP A 33 12.64 -5.04 -4.53
CA ASP A 33 12.26 -3.72 -4.06
C ASP A 33 11.18 -3.14 -4.99
N VAL A 34 9.98 -2.94 -4.46
CA VAL A 34 8.85 -2.40 -5.21
C VAL A 34 8.37 -1.14 -4.50
N ALA A 35 8.28 -0.04 -5.23
CA ALA A 35 7.67 1.20 -4.75
C ALA A 35 6.41 1.49 -5.56
N ILE A 36 5.41 2.08 -4.90
CA ILE A 36 4.18 2.54 -5.54
C ILE A 36 4.12 4.04 -5.35
N LEU A 37 4.16 4.79 -6.46
CA LEU A 37 4.12 6.25 -6.46
C LEU A 37 2.84 6.75 -7.10
N ILE A 38 2.30 7.83 -6.56
CA ILE A 38 1.05 8.45 -7.04
C ILE A 38 1.30 9.62 -7.98
N LYS A 39 2.56 9.94 -8.23
CA LYS A 39 2.97 10.96 -9.19
C LYS A 39 4.37 10.64 -9.69
N GLU A 40 4.72 11.16 -10.86
CA GLU A 40 6.06 10.97 -11.39
C GLU A 40 7.11 11.65 -10.50
N PRO A 41 8.24 10.97 -10.24
CA PRO A 41 9.32 11.59 -9.49
C PRO A 41 9.99 12.67 -10.34
N GLU A 42 10.54 13.69 -9.67
CA GLU A 42 11.26 14.76 -10.36
C GLU A 42 12.51 14.25 -11.06
N ASN A 43 13.19 13.30 -10.44
CA ASN A 43 14.42 12.70 -11.00
C ASN A 43 14.25 11.19 -11.09
N LEU A 44 14.55 10.63 -12.25
CA LEU A 44 14.53 9.19 -12.44
C LEU A 44 15.80 8.57 -11.86
N GLU A 45 15.62 7.52 -11.08
CA GLU A 45 16.75 6.76 -10.54
C GLU A 45 17.29 5.79 -11.58
N LEU A 46 18.62 5.56 -11.56
CA LEU A 46 19.23 4.53 -12.37
C LEU A 46 18.86 3.15 -11.83
N PHE A 47 18.84 2.17 -12.71
CA PHE A 47 18.54 0.77 -12.37
C PHE A 47 17.15 0.56 -11.78
N CYS A 48 16.22 1.37 -12.19
CA CYS A 48 14.80 1.23 -11.83
C CYS A 48 13.97 1.01 -13.09
N SER A 49 12.97 0.14 -12.98
CA SER A 49 11.95 -0.02 -14.02
C SER A 49 10.73 0.78 -13.59
N TYR A 50 10.31 1.73 -14.41
CA TYR A 50 9.11 2.54 -14.17
C TYR A 50 7.96 1.99 -14.97
N ILE A 51 6.91 1.60 -14.28
CA ILE A 51 5.74 0.93 -14.89
C ILE A 51 4.49 1.76 -14.60
N ASN A 52 3.82 2.20 -15.64
CA ASN A 52 2.55 2.92 -15.49
C ASN A 52 1.42 1.92 -15.26
N ILE A 53 0.65 2.17 -14.22
CA ILE A 53 -0.47 1.31 -13.84
C ILE A 53 -1.78 2.03 -14.14
N SER A 54 -2.60 1.39 -14.97
CA SER A 54 -3.96 1.87 -15.19
C SER A 54 -4.88 1.23 -14.16
N PRO A 55 -5.73 2.01 -13.48
CA PRO A 55 -6.66 1.44 -12.52
C PRO A 55 -7.54 0.37 -13.15
N ASP A 56 -7.65 -0.76 -12.49
CA ASP A 56 -8.46 -1.90 -12.91
C ASP A 56 -9.35 -2.30 -11.74
N LEU A 57 -10.63 -2.04 -11.87
CA LEU A 57 -11.59 -2.26 -10.78
C LEU A 57 -11.61 -3.72 -10.32
N GLU A 58 -11.54 -4.65 -11.25
CA GLU A 58 -11.57 -6.07 -10.90
C GLU A 58 -10.36 -6.46 -10.05
N LYS A 59 -9.16 -6.02 -10.45
CA LYS A 59 -7.94 -6.28 -9.68
C LYS A 59 -7.97 -5.60 -8.33
N ALA A 60 -8.42 -4.35 -8.29
CA ALA A 60 -8.54 -3.60 -7.04
C ALA A 60 -9.52 -4.28 -6.08
N GLN A 61 -10.64 -4.78 -6.59
CA GLN A 61 -11.62 -5.48 -5.76
C GLN A 61 -11.09 -6.82 -5.24
N LYS A 62 -10.26 -7.51 -6.01
CA LYS A 62 -9.61 -8.73 -5.53
C LYS A 62 -8.69 -8.44 -4.35
N VAL A 63 -7.92 -7.37 -4.42
CA VAL A 63 -7.05 -6.95 -3.31
C VAL A 63 -7.90 -6.59 -2.10
N ALA A 64 -8.90 -5.72 -2.27
CA ALA A 64 -9.78 -5.30 -1.18
C ALA A 64 -10.46 -6.50 -0.52
N GLY A 65 -10.99 -7.42 -1.31
CA GLY A 65 -11.67 -8.62 -0.81
C GLY A 65 -10.72 -9.52 -0.03
N THR A 66 -9.51 -9.69 -0.52
CA THR A 66 -8.49 -10.49 0.17
C THR A 66 -8.13 -9.89 1.52
N ILE A 67 -7.96 -8.56 1.57
CA ILE A 67 -7.65 -7.87 2.82
C ILE A 67 -8.78 -8.09 3.83
N ARG A 68 -10.03 -7.85 3.43
CA ARG A 68 -11.18 -8.02 4.33
C ARG A 68 -11.30 -9.46 4.83
N LYS A 69 -11.17 -10.41 3.93
CA LYS A 69 -11.35 -11.83 4.25
C LYS A 69 -10.23 -12.37 5.14
N ARG A 70 -8.98 -12.04 4.82
CA ARG A 70 -7.82 -12.62 5.48
C ARG A 70 -7.32 -11.81 6.67
N LEU A 71 -7.47 -10.48 6.65
CA LEU A 71 -6.93 -9.60 7.68
C LEU A 71 -8.02 -8.92 8.52
N GLY A 72 -9.25 -8.93 8.05
CA GLY A 72 -10.36 -8.36 8.77
C GLY A 72 -10.65 -6.91 8.43
N TRP A 73 -11.76 -6.41 8.97
CA TRP A 73 -12.27 -5.08 8.64
C TRP A 73 -11.38 -3.96 9.16
N TYR A 74 -10.80 -4.13 10.35
CA TYR A 74 -9.96 -3.08 10.94
C TYR A 74 -8.73 -2.79 10.07
N VAL A 75 -8.06 -3.84 9.60
CA VAL A 75 -6.90 -3.68 8.71
C VAL A 75 -7.33 -3.04 7.40
N TYR A 76 -8.42 -3.53 6.81
CA TYR A 76 -8.95 -2.96 5.56
C TYR A 76 -9.25 -1.48 5.71
N GLU A 77 -9.99 -1.11 6.75
CA GLU A 77 -10.34 0.27 7.02
C GLU A 77 -9.10 1.14 7.23
N THR A 78 -8.11 0.63 7.97
CA THR A 78 -6.85 1.34 8.18
C THR A 78 -6.17 1.64 6.86
N LEU A 79 -6.06 0.66 5.96
CA LEU A 79 -5.42 0.86 4.67
C LEU A 79 -6.22 1.79 3.76
N CYS A 80 -7.54 1.81 3.89
CA CYS A 80 -8.37 2.78 3.17
C CYS A 80 -8.09 4.21 3.65
N TYR A 81 -7.93 4.42 4.96
CA TYR A 81 -7.54 5.73 5.49
C TYR A 81 -6.15 6.14 4.99
N VAL A 82 -5.20 5.20 4.95
CA VAL A 82 -3.87 5.48 4.41
C VAL A 82 -3.97 5.91 2.94
N ALA A 83 -4.77 5.20 2.15
CA ALA A 83 -4.97 5.52 0.73
C ALA A 83 -5.60 6.91 0.55
N ALA A 84 -6.42 7.36 1.49
CA ALA A 84 -7.06 8.67 1.45
C ALA A 84 -6.14 9.81 1.97
N SER A 85 -5.01 9.47 2.58
CA SER A 85 -4.10 10.47 3.13
C SER A 85 -3.36 11.23 2.02
N GLY A 86 -2.74 12.35 2.39
CA GLY A 86 -1.91 13.12 1.46
C GLY A 86 -0.45 12.68 1.40
N TYR A 87 -0.10 11.59 2.06
CA TYR A 87 1.30 11.16 2.13
C TYR A 87 1.74 10.52 0.80
N GLU A 88 2.83 11.05 0.22
CA GLU A 88 3.25 10.63 -1.12
C GLU A 88 3.63 9.14 -1.22
N GLU A 89 4.18 8.58 -0.17
CA GLU A 89 4.64 7.18 -0.15
C GLU A 89 3.57 6.21 0.36
N LYS A 90 2.32 6.66 0.43
CA LYS A 90 1.22 5.85 0.97
C LYS A 90 1.03 4.52 0.26
N GLY A 91 1.24 4.48 -1.05
CA GLY A 91 1.12 3.23 -1.80
C GLY A 91 2.15 2.20 -1.38
N THR A 92 3.40 2.64 -1.19
CA THR A 92 4.48 1.77 -0.72
C THR A 92 4.21 1.28 0.70
N ILE A 93 3.69 2.14 1.56
CA ILE A 93 3.32 1.75 2.94
C ILE A 93 2.28 0.63 2.90
N ILE A 94 1.23 0.80 2.10
CA ILE A 94 0.18 -0.21 1.98
C ILE A 94 0.77 -1.53 1.50
N LEU A 95 1.60 -1.50 0.47
CA LEU A 95 2.23 -2.71 -0.05
C LEU A 95 3.08 -3.41 1.01
N GLN A 96 3.91 -2.65 1.74
CA GLN A 96 4.81 -3.23 2.74
C GLN A 96 4.04 -3.82 3.92
N VAL A 97 2.98 -3.16 4.37
CA VAL A 97 2.11 -3.71 5.41
C VAL A 97 1.51 -5.05 4.94
N LEU A 98 1.03 -5.09 3.70
CA LEU A 98 0.42 -6.31 3.16
C LEU A 98 1.44 -7.44 2.96
N VAL A 99 2.66 -7.13 2.54
CA VAL A 99 3.72 -8.14 2.42
C VAL A 99 4.02 -8.77 3.78
N GLN A 100 4.09 -7.96 4.83
CA GLN A 100 4.33 -8.46 6.18
C GLN A 100 3.17 -9.31 6.70
N ALA A 101 1.95 -8.96 6.33
CA ALA A 101 0.76 -9.66 6.81
C ALA A 101 0.49 -10.96 6.03
N LEU A 102 0.62 -10.90 4.71
CA LEU A 102 0.18 -11.96 3.80
C LEU A 102 1.31 -12.69 3.08
N GLY A 103 2.53 -12.17 3.13
CA GLY A 103 3.68 -12.81 2.50
C GLY A 103 4.06 -14.08 3.24
N LYS A 104 5.09 -14.76 2.75
CA LYS A 104 5.58 -15.99 3.36
C LYS A 104 5.98 -15.74 4.82
N GLY A 105 5.41 -16.51 5.73
CA GLY A 105 5.64 -16.32 7.16
C GLY A 105 4.95 -15.09 7.74
N GLY A 106 3.94 -14.57 7.05
CA GLY A 106 3.22 -13.37 7.46
C GLY A 106 2.42 -13.52 8.74
N CYS A 107 2.26 -12.42 9.46
CA CYS A 107 1.59 -12.42 10.76
C CYS A 107 0.05 -12.35 10.67
N GLY A 108 -0.51 -12.21 9.47
CA GLY A 108 -1.95 -12.21 9.28
C GLY A 108 -2.64 -11.06 10.00
N ARG A 109 -3.76 -11.36 10.64
CA ARG A 109 -4.63 -10.36 11.30
C ARG A 109 -3.94 -9.56 12.40
N GLN A 110 -2.83 -10.04 12.92
CA GLN A 110 -2.11 -9.37 14.00
C GLN A 110 -1.14 -8.30 13.51
N ILE A 111 -1.18 -7.97 12.21
CA ILE A 111 -0.25 -6.99 11.63
C ILE A 111 -0.29 -5.64 12.35
N MET A 112 -1.46 -5.17 12.77
CA MET A 112 -1.58 -3.87 13.42
C MET A 112 -1.05 -3.86 14.87
N ASP A 113 -0.71 -5.01 15.41
CA ASP A 113 -0.07 -5.12 16.73
C ASP A 113 1.44 -4.91 16.66
N LYS A 114 2.02 -4.88 15.48
CA LYS A 114 3.46 -4.68 15.28
C LYS A 114 3.83 -3.19 15.30
N LEU A 115 3.66 -2.57 16.45
CA LEU A 115 3.82 -1.12 16.60
C LEU A 115 5.25 -0.63 16.42
N THR A 116 6.24 -1.51 16.55
CA THR A 116 7.64 -1.16 16.31
C THR A 116 8.03 -1.16 14.83
N ASP A 117 7.21 -1.76 13.99
CA ASP A 117 7.45 -1.74 12.54
C ASP A 117 7.18 -0.35 11.99
N PRO A 118 8.13 0.25 11.24
CA PRO A 118 7.96 1.61 10.75
C PRO A 118 6.77 1.79 9.81
N TYR A 119 6.47 0.80 8.98
CA TYR A 119 5.34 0.90 8.05
C TYR A 119 4.00 0.81 8.79
N VAL A 120 3.88 -0.13 9.73
CA VAL A 120 2.66 -0.26 10.55
C VAL A 120 2.46 0.99 11.39
N ASN A 121 3.52 1.48 12.02
CA ASN A 121 3.45 2.69 12.85
C ASN A 121 2.98 3.89 12.02
N LEU A 122 3.54 4.07 10.83
CA LEU A 122 3.16 5.18 9.95
C LEU A 122 1.72 5.02 9.43
N ALA A 123 1.31 3.79 9.11
CA ALA A 123 -0.07 3.53 8.69
C ALA A 123 -1.07 3.94 9.76
N LEU A 124 -0.80 3.60 11.02
CA LEU A 124 -1.67 3.96 12.13
C LEU A 124 -1.69 5.46 12.38
N LYS A 125 -0.56 6.14 12.24
CA LYS A 125 -0.50 7.59 12.35
C LYS A 125 -1.32 8.28 11.25
N LEU A 126 -1.21 7.79 10.02
CA LEU A 126 -1.98 8.34 8.91
C LEU A 126 -3.47 8.08 9.09
N ARG A 127 -3.86 6.90 9.57
CA ARG A 127 -5.23 6.59 9.90
C ARG A 127 -5.80 7.61 10.88
N THR A 128 -5.08 7.86 11.95
CA THR A 128 -5.52 8.81 12.98
C THR A 128 -5.68 10.22 12.42
N ARG A 129 -4.72 10.66 11.61
CA ARG A 129 -4.75 11.99 11.01
C ARG A 129 -5.95 12.17 10.09
N VAL A 130 -6.20 11.21 9.19
CA VAL A 130 -7.33 11.29 8.27
C VAL A 130 -8.65 11.23 9.03
N TRP A 131 -8.73 10.36 10.05
CA TRP A 131 -9.93 10.26 10.89
C TRP A 131 -10.25 11.61 11.54
N HIS A 132 -9.25 12.28 12.11
CA HIS A 132 -9.44 13.60 12.71
C HIS A 132 -9.88 14.64 11.69
N GLU A 133 -9.28 14.66 10.52
CA GLU A 133 -9.66 15.58 9.45
C GLU A 133 -11.11 15.41 9.03
N LEU A 134 -11.56 14.16 8.87
CA LEU A 134 -12.95 13.88 8.51
C LEU A 134 -13.91 14.33 9.61
N HIS A 135 -13.58 14.06 10.85
CA HIS A 135 -14.45 14.40 11.98
C HIS A 135 -14.46 15.89 12.29
N ARG A 136 -13.46 16.63 11.87
CA ARG A 136 -13.47 18.09 11.98
C ARG A 136 -14.59 18.73 11.19
N TYR A 137 -14.93 18.14 10.02
CA TYR A 137 -16.00 18.67 9.17
C TYR A 137 -17.39 18.22 9.59
N TYR A 138 -17.51 17.10 10.30
CA TYR A 138 -18.80 16.50 10.65
C TYR A 138 -19.09 16.53 12.16
N GLY A 139 -18.13 16.92 12.94
CA GLY A 139 -18.25 17.00 14.37
C GLY A 139 -18.37 18.41 14.87
#